data_377da9807c53921160efb487166bc836
#
_entry.id   377da9807c53921160efb487166bc836
#
_cell.length_a   1.000
_cell.length_b   1.000
_cell.length_c   1.000
_cell.angle_alpha   90.00
_cell.angle_beta   90.00
_cell.angle_gamma   90.00
#
_symmetry.space_group_name_H-M   'P 1'
#
loop_
_entity.id
_entity.type
_entity.pdbx_description
1 polymer ?
#
loop_
_entity_poly.entity_id
_entity_poly.type
_entity_poly.pdbx_seq_one_letter_code
_entity_poly.pdbx_strand_id
1 'polypeptide(L)'
;TLRPSFGDIEVSVPRDRKGEFEPQVLKKNQTSISQDIEEKILSMYAKGMTTSDIETHIRDIYGVEVSDTTVSRITDKILPIAKEWQQRPLESVYAVVFMDAIHYHVRSEGQIVKKAVYIAIGIDLDGRKDVLGMWVGENESAKYWATVLNSLKNRGIEDIFIACTDNLTGFSTAIEAVFPKTEIQNCIIHQLRNSSKYVSYKDIKALMADLKTIYAAVDEAAALDALDSLSERWCKKYPKIAPSWRENWSNLSTYFKYPQEVRRLIYTTNAIEGFNRQLRKVTKAKSVFPTDDSLLKMLYLAMM
;
A
#
# COMPACT_ATOMS: atom_id res chain seq x y z
N THR A 1 -17.55 -15.00 34.45
CA THR A 1 -16.70 -13.86 34.10
C THR A 1 -15.36 -14.39 33.66
N LEU A 2 -14.94 -14.04 32.45
CA LEU A 2 -13.60 -14.34 31.94
C LEU A 2 -12.67 -13.16 32.23
N ARG A 3 -11.44 -13.46 32.66
CA ARG A 3 -10.41 -12.46 32.91
C ARG A 3 -9.30 -12.57 31.86
N PRO A 4 -9.42 -11.87 30.73
CA PRO A 4 -8.29 -11.69 29.83
C PRO A 4 -7.27 -10.75 30.45
N SER A 5 -6.07 -10.66 29.86
CA SER A 5 -4.98 -9.78 30.32
C SER A 5 -5.35 -8.28 30.38
N PHE A 6 -6.54 -7.89 29.96
CA PHE A 6 -7.01 -6.49 29.85
C PHE A 6 -8.41 -6.23 30.45
N GLY A 7 -8.92 -7.10 31.31
CA GLY A 7 -10.15 -6.89 32.08
C GLY A 7 -11.12 -8.07 32.10
N ASP A 8 -12.21 -7.91 32.83
CA ASP A 8 -13.22 -8.96 32.98
C ASP A 8 -14.23 -8.93 31.82
N ILE A 9 -14.53 -10.09 31.25
CA ILE A 9 -15.57 -10.27 30.23
C ILE A 9 -16.60 -11.25 30.76
N GLU A 10 -17.87 -10.88 30.65
CA GLU A 10 -18.98 -11.77 31.01
C GLU A 10 -19.32 -12.65 29.81
N VAL A 11 -19.21 -13.96 30.01
CA VAL A 11 -19.52 -14.95 28.96
C VAL A 11 -20.64 -15.85 29.48
N SER A 12 -21.76 -15.88 28.74
CA SER A 12 -22.85 -16.80 29.00
C SER A 12 -22.57 -18.14 28.29
N VAL A 13 -22.22 -19.16 29.07
CA VAL A 13 -22.01 -20.51 28.54
C VAL A 13 -23.29 -21.32 28.71
N PRO A 14 -23.91 -21.83 27.63
CA PRO A 14 -25.08 -22.70 27.74
C PRO A 14 -24.77 -23.93 28.62
N ARG A 15 -25.66 -24.22 29.55
CA ARG A 15 -25.51 -25.41 30.38
C ARG A 15 -26.30 -26.57 29.77
N ASP A 16 -25.63 -27.66 29.43
CA ASP A 16 -26.27 -28.93 29.14
C ASP A 16 -26.78 -29.56 30.46
N ARG A 17 -28.05 -29.93 30.47
CA ARG A 17 -28.69 -30.57 31.64
C ARG A 17 -28.07 -31.92 32.03
N LYS A 18 -27.46 -32.62 31.08
CA LYS A 18 -26.78 -33.90 31.29
C LYS A 18 -25.29 -33.78 31.59
N GLY A 19 -24.70 -32.60 31.38
CA GLY A 19 -23.30 -32.33 31.69
C GLY A 19 -22.29 -33.05 30.76
N GLU A 20 -22.76 -33.63 29.66
CA GLU A 20 -21.95 -34.42 28.71
C GLU A 20 -21.24 -33.53 27.67
N PHE A 21 -21.75 -32.34 27.45
CA PHE A 21 -21.17 -31.42 26.47
C PHE A 21 -19.95 -30.67 27.05
N GLU A 22 -18.77 -30.93 26.51
CA GLU A 22 -17.58 -30.16 26.76
C GLU A 22 -17.34 -29.20 25.58
N PRO A 23 -17.47 -27.86 25.81
CA PRO A 23 -17.18 -26.89 24.76
C PRO A 23 -15.69 -26.95 24.37
N GLN A 24 -15.37 -27.15 23.10
CA GLN A 24 -13.97 -27.23 22.63
C GLN A 24 -13.25 -25.88 22.67
N VAL A 25 -13.98 -24.76 22.64
CA VAL A 25 -13.44 -23.41 22.54
C VAL A 25 -13.26 -22.77 23.92
N LEU A 26 -14.13 -23.10 24.89
CA LEU A 26 -14.05 -22.64 26.28
C LEU A 26 -14.21 -23.85 27.18
N LYS A 27 -13.14 -24.25 27.87
CA LYS A 27 -13.20 -25.32 28.87
C LYS A 27 -14.06 -24.90 30.06
N LYS A 28 -14.74 -25.88 30.69
CA LYS A 28 -15.52 -25.65 31.90
C LYS A 28 -14.67 -24.93 32.95
N ASN A 29 -15.15 -23.80 33.48
CA ASN A 29 -14.45 -22.92 34.43
C ASN A 29 -13.26 -22.11 33.84
N GLN A 30 -13.15 -21.96 32.53
CA GLN A 30 -12.13 -21.07 31.94
C GLN A 30 -12.50 -19.60 32.20
N THR A 31 -11.60 -18.87 32.84
CA THR A 31 -11.77 -17.46 33.23
C THR A 31 -11.01 -16.49 32.32
N SER A 32 -10.29 -16.99 31.32
CA SER A 32 -9.58 -16.18 30.32
C SER A 32 -10.08 -16.51 28.92
N ILE A 33 -10.14 -15.52 28.03
CA ILE A 33 -10.29 -15.78 26.60
C ILE A 33 -9.09 -16.61 26.18
N SER A 34 -9.33 -17.74 25.53
CA SER A 34 -8.23 -18.58 25.06
C SER A 34 -7.43 -17.79 24.00
N GLN A 35 -6.12 -17.98 23.97
CA GLN A 35 -5.25 -17.45 22.93
C GLN A 35 -5.79 -17.75 21.53
N ASP A 36 -6.42 -18.90 21.36
CA ASP A 36 -7.06 -19.32 20.10
C ASP A 36 -8.18 -18.36 19.62
N ILE A 37 -8.96 -17.77 20.56
CA ILE A 37 -10.01 -16.79 20.19
C ILE A 37 -9.37 -15.46 19.81
N GLU A 38 -8.34 -15.01 20.52
CA GLU A 38 -7.59 -13.80 20.17
C GLU A 38 -6.99 -13.92 18.75
N GLU A 39 -6.34 -15.04 18.44
CA GLU A 39 -5.77 -15.31 17.11
C GLU A 39 -6.84 -15.32 16.01
N LYS A 40 -8.02 -15.89 16.28
CA LYS A 40 -9.16 -15.87 15.35
C LYS A 40 -9.69 -14.45 15.13
N ILE A 41 -9.81 -13.65 16.19
CA ILE A 41 -10.19 -12.23 16.10
C ILE A 41 -9.20 -11.47 15.21
N LEU A 42 -7.90 -11.63 15.44
CA LEU A 42 -6.85 -11.01 14.63
C LEU A 42 -6.92 -11.46 13.17
N SER A 43 -7.14 -12.76 12.92
CA SER A 43 -7.29 -13.30 11.57
C SER A 43 -8.51 -12.75 10.85
N MET A 44 -9.65 -12.62 11.51
CA MET A 44 -10.87 -12.03 10.95
C MET A 44 -10.67 -10.53 10.65
N TYR A 45 -10.03 -9.82 11.58
CA TYR A 45 -9.70 -8.41 11.39
C TYR A 45 -8.74 -8.20 10.21
N ALA A 46 -7.70 -9.05 10.08
CA ALA A 46 -6.77 -9.05 8.96
C ALA A 46 -7.45 -9.29 7.60
N LYS A 47 -8.58 -10.01 7.57
CA LYS A 47 -9.41 -10.23 6.38
C LYS A 47 -10.39 -9.09 6.08
N GLY A 48 -10.38 -8.03 6.88
CA GLY A 48 -11.15 -6.81 6.65
C GLY A 48 -12.49 -6.72 7.38
N MET A 49 -12.82 -7.67 8.27
CA MET A 49 -14.04 -7.59 9.07
C MET A 49 -13.99 -6.39 10.02
N THR A 50 -15.13 -5.74 10.23
CA THR A 50 -15.26 -4.70 11.24
C THR A 50 -15.28 -5.30 12.66
N THR A 51 -15.07 -4.49 13.69
CA THR A 51 -15.17 -4.97 15.09
C THR A 51 -16.54 -5.51 15.41
N SER A 52 -17.61 -4.87 14.90
CA SER A 52 -18.99 -5.31 15.06
C SER A 52 -19.30 -6.60 14.29
N ASP A 53 -18.75 -6.77 13.07
CA ASP A 53 -18.91 -8.04 12.33
C ASP A 53 -18.21 -9.18 13.06
N ILE A 54 -17.03 -8.93 13.64
CA ILE A 54 -16.27 -9.92 14.42
C ILE A 54 -17.03 -10.29 15.70
N GLU A 55 -17.59 -9.31 16.41
CA GLU A 55 -18.46 -9.53 17.59
C GLU A 55 -19.61 -10.47 17.23
N THR A 56 -20.36 -10.15 16.16
CA THR A 56 -21.47 -10.95 15.69
C THR A 56 -21.02 -12.35 15.30
N HIS A 57 -19.94 -12.48 14.54
CA HIS A 57 -19.42 -13.74 14.05
C HIS A 57 -18.92 -14.68 15.18
N ILE A 58 -18.21 -14.11 16.18
CA ILE A 58 -17.76 -14.86 17.36
C ILE A 58 -18.96 -15.37 18.16
N ARG A 59 -19.98 -14.54 18.35
CA ARG A 59 -21.21 -14.94 19.04
C ARG A 59 -21.93 -16.06 18.29
N ASP A 60 -22.10 -15.92 16.98
CA ASP A 60 -22.89 -16.88 16.18
C ASP A 60 -22.18 -18.24 16.03
N ILE A 61 -20.85 -18.27 15.92
CA ILE A 61 -20.11 -19.52 15.70
C ILE A 61 -19.67 -20.18 17.01
N TYR A 62 -19.21 -19.37 17.97
CA TYR A 62 -18.60 -19.89 19.20
C TYR A 62 -19.49 -19.74 20.43
N GLY A 63 -20.64 -19.05 20.33
CA GLY A 63 -21.54 -18.80 21.44
C GLY A 63 -20.92 -17.93 22.55
N VAL A 64 -19.89 -17.16 22.23
CA VAL A 64 -19.16 -16.30 23.16
C VAL A 64 -19.52 -14.84 22.90
N GLU A 65 -19.97 -14.14 23.94
CA GLU A 65 -20.21 -12.70 23.85
C GLU A 65 -18.90 -11.93 24.07
N VAL A 66 -18.43 -11.28 23.00
CA VAL A 66 -17.24 -10.44 23.00
C VAL A 66 -17.66 -9.08 22.43
N SER A 67 -17.59 -8.02 23.22
CA SER A 67 -17.98 -6.69 22.74
C SER A 67 -17.02 -6.15 21.67
N ASP A 68 -17.50 -5.26 20.81
CA ASP A 68 -16.70 -4.55 19.81
C ASP A 68 -15.50 -3.80 20.45
N THR A 69 -15.68 -3.25 21.64
CA THR A 69 -14.61 -2.64 22.43
C THR A 69 -13.53 -3.65 22.80
N THR A 70 -13.90 -4.88 23.14
CA THR A 70 -12.95 -5.96 23.43
C THR A 70 -12.19 -6.38 22.18
N VAL A 71 -12.90 -6.52 21.06
CA VAL A 71 -12.29 -6.78 19.74
C VAL A 71 -11.27 -5.67 19.40
N SER A 72 -11.64 -4.41 19.63
CA SER A 72 -10.72 -3.27 19.43
C SER A 72 -9.46 -3.40 20.29
N ARG A 73 -9.59 -3.69 21.60
CA ARG A 73 -8.44 -3.87 22.50
C ARG A 73 -7.53 -5.02 22.09
N ILE A 74 -8.10 -6.14 21.63
CA ILE A 74 -7.32 -7.28 21.13
C ILE A 74 -6.51 -6.86 19.90
N THR A 75 -7.16 -6.18 18.95
CA THR A 75 -6.48 -5.72 17.73
C THR A 75 -5.47 -4.60 18.01
N ASP A 76 -5.65 -3.81 19.08
CA ASP A 76 -4.71 -2.75 19.48
C ASP A 76 -3.36 -3.31 19.97
N LYS A 77 -3.28 -4.58 20.39
CA LYS A 77 -2.02 -5.26 20.72
C LYS A 77 -1.06 -5.31 19.51
N ILE A 78 -1.57 -5.15 18.30
CA ILE A 78 -0.77 -5.12 17.06
C ILE A 78 -0.04 -3.78 16.87
N LEU A 79 -0.52 -2.69 17.46
CA LEU A 79 0.07 -1.36 17.23
C LEU A 79 1.55 -1.25 17.64
N PRO A 80 1.98 -1.75 18.82
CA PRO A 80 3.39 -1.75 19.18
C PRO A 80 4.23 -2.54 18.18
N ILE A 81 3.74 -3.72 17.75
CA ILE A 81 4.43 -4.59 16.79
C ILE A 81 4.54 -3.91 15.44
N ALA A 82 3.46 -3.27 14.96
CA ALA A 82 3.46 -2.52 13.71
C ALA A 82 4.45 -1.33 13.76
N LYS A 83 4.52 -0.63 14.91
CA LYS A 83 5.47 0.47 15.11
C LYS A 83 6.92 -0.03 15.18
N GLU A 84 7.19 -1.14 15.82
CA GLU A 84 8.51 -1.77 15.87
C GLU A 84 8.93 -2.23 14.46
N TRP A 85 8.04 -2.90 13.73
CA TRP A 85 8.26 -3.26 12.33
C TRP A 85 8.58 -2.03 11.46
N GLN A 86 7.85 -0.93 11.64
CA GLN A 86 8.06 0.32 10.91
C GLN A 86 9.43 0.96 11.21
N GLN A 87 10.01 0.69 12.38
CA GLN A 87 11.30 1.24 12.83
C GLN A 87 12.46 0.27 12.65
N ARG A 88 12.20 -0.96 12.16
CA ARG A 88 13.25 -1.97 12.01
C ARG A 88 14.40 -1.48 11.11
N PRO A 89 15.64 -1.93 11.35
CA PRO A 89 16.75 -1.72 10.41
C PRO A 89 16.42 -2.28 9.03
N LEU A 90 16.98 -1.66 8.01
CA LEU A 90 16.83 -2.06 6.60
C LEU A 90 18.21 -2.41 6.05
N GLU A 91 18.24 -3.08 4.88
CA GLU A 91 19.48 -3.32 4.16
C GLU A 91 20.12 -1.99 3.72
N SER A 92 21.44 -1.97 3.63
CA SER A 92 22.16 -0.75 3.25
C SER A 92 21.95 -0.34 1.80
N VAL A 93 21.66 -1.30 0.90
CA VAL A 93 21.50 -1.05 -0.53
C VAL A 93 20.28 -1.78 -1.07
N TYR A 94 19.49 -1.07 -1.86
CA TYR A 94 18.40 -1.64 -2.64
C TYR A 94 18.62 -1.45 -4.14
N ALA A 95 18.44 -2.52 -4.92
CA ALA A 95 18.51 -2.44 -6.37
C ALA A 95 17.38 -1.59 -6.96
N VAL A 96 16.15 -1.78 -6.45
CA VAL A 96 14.97 -1.02 -6.88
C VAL A 96 14.11 -0.71 -5.66
N VAL A 97 13.63 0.53 -5.57
CA VAL A 97 12.58 0.91 -4.60
C VAL A 97 11.37 1.49 -5.36
N PHE A 98 10.22 0.87 -5.18
CA PHE A 98 8.94 1.36 -5.67
C PHE A 98 8.27 2.20 -4.60
N MET A 99 7.80 3.38 -4.98
CA MET A 99 7.12 4.32 -4.09
C MET A 99 5.81 4.79 -4.71
N ASP A 100 4.71 4.67 -3.96
CA ASP A 100 3.37 5.05 -4.39
C ASP A 100 2.52 5.42 -3.18
N ALA A 101 1.48 6.20 -3.36
CA ALA A 101 0.55 6.55 -2.31
C ALA A 101 -0.89 6.12 -2.64
N ILE A 102 -1.56 5.55 -1.66
CA ILE A 102 -2.98 5.21 -1.74
C ILE A 102 -3.78 6.03 -0.73
N HIS A 103 -5.04 6.31 -1.07
CA HIS A 103 -5.84 7.20 -0.26
C HIS A 103 -6.95 6.44 0.46
N TYR A 104 -7.17 6.84 1.73
CA TYR A 104 -8.23 6.34 2.59
C TYR A 104 -8.98 7.49 3.26
N HIS A 105 -10.20 7.21 3.71
CA HIS A 105 -10.95 8.14 4.55
C HIS A 105 -10.75 7.78 6.01
N VAL A 106 -10.38 8.77 6.81
CA VAL A 106 -10.15 8.62 8.25
C VAL A 106 -10.92 9.71 8.99
N ARG A 107 -11.46 9.39 10.15
CA ARG A 107 -12.08 10.38 11.02
C ARG A 107 -11.00 11.10 11.81
N SER A 108 -10.95 12.42 11.68
CA SER A 108 -10.04 13.31 12.39
C SER A 108 -10.85 14.52 12.90
N GLU A 109 -10.77 14.81 14.19
CA GLU A 109 -11.46 15.95 14.82
C GLU A 109 -12.96 16.03 14.48
N GLY A 110 -13.63 14.88 14.47
CA GLY A 110 -15.07 14.79 14.15
C GLY A 110 -15.43 14.86 12.66
N GLN A 111 -14.47 15.11 11.77
CA GLN A 111 -14.67 15.17 10.33
C GLN A 111 -14.07 13.95 9.62
N ILE A 112 -14.61 13.62 8.44
CA ILE A 112 -14.05 12.59 7.57
C ILE A 112 -13.09 13.29 6.60
N VAL A 113 -11.80 12.98 6.72
CA VAL A 113 -10.75 13.53 5.86
C VAL A 113 -10.14 12.44 4.99
N LYS A 114 -9.69 12.83 3.80
CA LYS A 114 -8.98 11.95 2.90
C LYS A 114 -7.49 12.02 3.24
N LYS A 115 -6.91 10.91 3.69
CA LYS A 115 -5.48 10.80 4.02
C LYS A 115 -4.73 9.95 3.01
N ALA A 116 -3.45 10.26 2.81
CA ALA A 116 -2.56 9.49 1.96
C ALA A 116 -1.79 8.46 2.82
N VAL A 117 -1.71 7.23 2.35
CA VAL A 117 -0.80 6.20 2.88
C VAL A 117 0.32 6.03 1.87
N TYR A 118 1.51 6.43 2.28
CA TYR A 118 2.74 6.32 1.52
C TYR A 118 3.33 4.94 1.72
N ILE A 119 3.68 4.27 0.65
CA ILE A 119 4.18 2.90 0.66
C ILE A 119 5.50 2.86 -0.09
N ALA A 120 6.49 2.22 0.51
CA ALA A 120 7.76 1.92 -0.13
C ALA A 120 7.99 0.42 -0.13
N ILE A 121 8.31 -0.16 -1.28
CA ILE A 121 8.66 -1.56 -1.47
C ILE A 121 10.04 -1.63 -2.11
N GLY A 122 10.98 -2.31 -1.44
CA GLY A 122 12.33 -2.51 -1.93
C GLY A 122 12.53 -3.89 -2.57
N ILE A 123 13.44 -3.96 -3.51
CA ILE A 123 14.06 -5.20 -3.99
C ILE A 123 15.53 -5.10 -3.65
N ASP A 124 16.02 -6.00 -2.83
CA ASP A 124 17.43 -6.06 -2.43
C ASP A 124 18.32 -6.57 -3.57
N LEU A 125 19.62 -6.68 -3.30
CA LEU A 125 20.60 -7.17 -4.28
C LEU A 125 20.46 -8.67 -4.58
N ASP A 126 19.79 -9.42 -3.70
CA ASP A 126 19.48 -10.84 -3.90
C ASP A 126 18.16 -11.05 -4.66
N GLY A 127 17.46 -9.97 -5.02
CA GLY A 127 16.16 -10.00 -5.70
C GLY A 127 14.97 -10.27 -4.79
N ARG A 128 15.15 -10.23 -3.46
CA ARG A 128 14.05 -10.40 -2.49
C ARG A 128 13.27 -9.11 -2.36
N LYS A 129 11.94 -9.25 -2.33
CA LYS A 129 11.02 -8.13 -2.16
C LYS A 129 10.66 -7.95 -0.69
N ASP A 130 10.77 -6.72 -0.19
CA ASP A 130 10.37 -6.34 1.16
C ASP A 130 9.53 -5.04 1.15
N VAL A 131 8.53 -4.96 2.03
CA VAL A 131 7.81 -3.71 2.27
C VAL A 131 8.59 -2.89 3.28
N LEU A 132 9.23 -1.82 2.83
CA LEU A 132 10.13 -1.01 3.66
C LEU A 132 9.39 -0.19 4.71
N GLY A 133 8.14 0.17 4.42
CA GLY A 133 7.29 0.88 5.37
C GLY A 133 6.00 1.40 4.77
N MET A 134 5.09 1.83 5.67
CA MET A 134 3.82 2.47 5.36
C MET A 134 3.64 3.68 6.29
N TRP A 135 3.42 4.87 5.75
CA TRP A 135 3.28 6.11 6.52
C TRP A 135 1.96 6.77 6.21
N VAL A 136 1.21 7.13 7.24
CA VAL A 136 -0.06 7.85 7.10
C VAL A 136 0.22 9.36 7.17
N GLY A 137 -0.19 10.09 6.15
CA GLY A 137 -0.05 11.55 6.06
C GLY A 137 -1.35 12.22 5.61
N GLU A 138 -1.45 13.54 5.81
CA GLU A 138 -2.67 14.30 5.51
C GLU A 138 -2.97 14.30 4.01
N ASN A 139 -2.01 14.69 3.19
CA ASN A 139 -2.14 14.76 1.74
C ASN A 139 -0.86 14.26 1.09
N GLU A 140 -0.98 13.73 -0.12
CA GLU A 140 0.19 13.37 -0.92
C GLU A 140 0.96 14.62 -1.33
N SER A 141 2.24 14.69 -0.92
CA SER A 141 3.10 15.81 -1.19
C SER A 141 4.58 15.41 -1.25
N ALA A 142 5.37 16.12 -2.06
CA ALA A 142 6.82 15.95 -2.12
C ALA A 142 7.51 16.20 -0.77
N LYS A 143 6.98 17.13 0.03
CA LYS A 143 7.49 17.41 1.38
C LYS A 143 7.36 16.20 2.30
N TYR A 144 6.23 15.50 2.26
CA TYR A 144 6.05 14.31 3.07
C TYR A 144 6.89 13.14 2.55
N TRP A 145 7.03 13.01 1.22
CA TRP A 145 7.95 12.04 0.62
C TRP A 145 9.39 12.26 1.09
N ALA A 146 9.84 13.51 1.22
CA ALA A 146 11.15 13.80 1.82
C ALA A 146 11.28 13.25 3.25
N THR A 147 10.22 13.34 4.06
CA THR A 147 10.17 12.72 5.40
C THR A 147 10.27 11.20 5.33
N VAL A 148 9.56 10.56 4.39
CA VAL A 148 9.62 9.11 4.16
C VAL A 148 11.04 8.69 3.76
N LEU A 149 11.65 9.38 2.79
CA LEU A 149 13.01 9.10 2.32
C LEU A 149 14.04 9.23 3.46
N ASN A 150 13.95 10.28 4.28
CA ASN A 150 14.80 10.44 5.45
C ASN A 150 14.56 9.32 6.50
N SER A 151 13.32 8.89 6.69
CA SER A 151 13.01 7.73 7.55
C SER A 151 13.70 6.47 7.04
N LEU A 152 13.68 6.21 5.74
CA LEU A 152 14.38 5.08 5.12
C LEU A 152 15.90 5.18 5.35
N LYS A 153 16.49 6.35 5.14
CA LYS A 153 17.92 6.60 5.36
C LYS A 153 18.32 6.39 6.83
N ASN A 154 17.54 6.90 7.76
CA ASN A 154 17.79 6.74 9.20
C ASN A 154 17.68 5.29 9.68
N ARG A 155 17.00 4.42 8.92
CA ARG A 155 16.88 3.00 9.18
C ARG A 155 17.96 2.16 8.51
N GLY A 156 18.96 2.78 7.89
CA GLY A 156 20.18 2.15 7.39
C GLY A 156 20.33 2.11 5.88
N ILE A 157 19.38 2.61 5.09
CA ILE A 157 19.57 2.66 3.64
C ILE A 157 20.62 3.73 3.30
N GLU A 158 21.71 3.31 2.71
CA GLU A 158 22.79 4.18 2.23
C GLU A 158 22.63 4.53 0.75
N ASP A 159 22.15 3.56 -0.07
CA ASP A 159 22.00 3.76 -1.50
C ASP A 159 20.78 3.01 -2.08
N ILE A 160 20.19 3.60 -3.12
CA ILE A 160 19.11 3.03 -3.92
C ILE A 160 19.54 3.18 -5.38
N PHE A 161 19.65 2.09 -6.14
CA PHE A 161 20.07 2.24 -7.53
C PHE A 161 18.98 2.86 -8.39
N ILE A 162 17.74 2.35 -8.29
CA ILE A 162 16.61 2.84 -9.08
C ILE A 162 15.41 3.10 -8.18
N ALA A 163 14.87 4.33 -8.22
CA ALA A 163 13.62 4.70 -7.58
C ALA A 163 12.49 4.77 -8.62
N CYS A 164 11.51 3.89 -8.49
CA CYS A 164 10.33 3.87 -9.35
C CYS A 164 9.18 4.62 -8.67
N THR A 165 8.73 5.73 -9.26
CA THR A 165 7.75 6.64 -8.66
C THR A 165 6.66 7.02 -9.64
N ASP A 166 5.58 7.63 -9.14
CA ASP A 166 4.71 8.43 -9.98
C ASP A 166 5.38 9.78 -10.34
N ASN A 167 4.75 10.52 -11.24
CA ASN A 167 5.28 11.83 -11.67
C ASN A 167 4.72 12.96 -10.79
N LEU A 168 4.87 12.86 -9.47
CA LEU A 168 4.49 13.93 -8.52
C LEU A 168 5.49 15.07 -8.58
N THR A 169 5.00 16.29 -8.76
CA THR A 169 5.84 17.49 -8.81
C THR A 169 6.72 17.63 -7.56
N GLY A 170 8.03 17.79 -7.74
CA GLY A 170 9.01 17.91 -6.66
C GLY A 170 9.46 16.61 -6.01
N PHE A 171 8.90 15.45 -6.41
CA PHE A 171 9.32 14.17 -5.84
C PHE A 171 10.74 13.79 -6.27
N SER A 172 11.09 13.98 -7.54
CA SER A 172 12.44 13.75 -8.04
C SER A 172 13.47 14.56 -7.26
N THR A 173 13.20 15.86 -7.02
CA THR A 173 14.07 16.72 -6.21
C THR A 173 14.22 16.20 -4.77
N ALA A 174 13.16 15.67 -4.17
CA ALA A 174 13.23 15.10 -2.83
C ALA A 174 14.10 13.83 -2.80
N ILE A 175 14.03 12.98 -3.83
CA ILE A 175 14.88 11.78 -3.96
C ILE A 175 16.34 12.19 -4.13
N GLU A 176 16.64 13.09 -5.04
CA GLU A 176 18.00 13.58 -5.31
C GLU A 176 18.66 14.22 -4.07
N ALA A 177 17.86 14.91 -3.24
CA ALA A 177 18.36 15.54 -2.01
C ALA A 177 18.77 14.50 -0.94
N VAL A 178 18.12 13.34 -0.87
CA VAL A 178 18.38 12.32 0.15
C VAL A 178 19.30 11.23 -0.38
N PHE A 179 19.10 10.80 -1.63
CA PHE A 179 19.83 9.76 -2.34
C PHE A 179 20.35 10.28 -3.69
N PRO A 180 21.43 11.06 -3.71
CA PRO A 180 21.87 11.80 -4.91
C PRO A 180 22.38 10.92 -6.06
N LYS A 181 22.66 9.64 -5.80
CA LYS A 181 23.14 8.70 -6.84
C LYS A 181 22.00 7.87 -7.45
N THR A 182 20.80 7.97 -6.91
CA THR A 182 19.65 7.19 -7.34
C THR A 182 19.17 7.63 -8.72
N GLU A 183 19.05 6.68 -9.65
CA GLU A 183 18.35 6.90 -10.91
C GLU A 183 16.84 6.87 -10.70
N ILE A 184 16.12 7.84 -11.26
CA ILE A 184 14.68 7.96 -11.11
C ILE A 184 14.01 7.40 -12.36
N GLN A 185 13.05 6.49 -12.16
CA GLN A 185 12.17 5.99 -13.22
C GLN A 185 10.74 6.38 -12.91
N ASN A 186 10.19 7.30 -13.69
CA ASN A 186 8.76 7.62 -13.60
C ASN A 186 7.90 6.51 -14.22
N CYS A 187 6.81 6.19 -13.55
CA CYS A 187 5.89 5.14 -13.97
C CYS A 187 5.23 5.45 -15.32
N ILE A 188 5.49 4.61 -16.30
CA ILE A 188 4.89 4.71 -17.64
C ILE A 188 3.35 4.58 -17.57
N ILE A 189 2.81 3.74 -16.69
CA ILE A 189 1.35 3.57 -16.56
C ILE A 189 0.68 4.85 -16.06
N HIS A 190 1.30 5.57 -15.11
CA HIS A 190 0.81 6.87 -14.66
C HIS A 190 0.87 7.90 -15.79
N GLN A 191 1.93 7.93 -16.56
CA GLN A 191 2.05 8.81 -17.74
C GLN A 191 1.00 8.51 -18.80
N LEU A 192 0.70 7.22 -19.07
CA LEU A 192 -0.37 6.78 -19.96
C LEU A 192 -1.75 7.22 -19.47
N ARG A 193 -2.04 7.04 -18.19
CA ARG A 193 -3.31 7.50 -17.57
C ARG A 193 -3.47 9.01 -17.69
N ASN A 194 -2.41 9.77 -17.43
CA ASN A 194 -2.41 11.23 -17.61
C ASN A 194 -2.63 11.63 -19.08
N SER A 195 -2.00 10.93 -20.01
CA SER A 195 -2.16 11.18 -21.44
C SER A 195 -3.59 10.93 -21.92
N SER A 196 -4.27 9.93 -21.38
CA SER A 196 -5.63 9.55 -21.81
C SER A 196 -6.76 10.29 -21.07
N LYS A 197 -6.46 11.00 -19.97
CA LYS A 197 -7.46 11.59 -19.07
C LYS A 197 -8.46 12.54 -19.76
N TYR A 198 -8.02 13.28 -20.77
CA TYR A 198 -8.82 14.28 -21.47
C TYR A 198 -9.08 13.91 -22.95
N VAL A 199 -8.86 12.65 -23.32
CA VAL A 199 -9.03 12.15 -24.68
C VAL A 199 -10.42 11.59 -24.87
N SER A 200 -11.07 11.91 -26.00
CA SER A 200 -12.41 11.40 -26.32
C SER A 200 -12.38 9.87 -26.45
N TYR A 201 -13.45 9.21 -26.00
CA TYR A 201 -13.56 7.74 -26.01
C TYR A 201 -13.24 7.10 -27.38
N LYS A 202 -13.67 7.75 -28.47
CA LYS A 202 -13.42 7.28 -29.82
C LYS A 202 -11.94 7.24 -30.24
N ASP A 203 -11.10 8.09 -29.62
CA ASP A 203 -9.68 8.22 -29.96
C ASP A 203 -8.77 7.44 -29.00
N ILE A 204 -9.26 7.05 -27.80
CA ILE A 204 -8.46 6.40 -26.77
C ILE A 204 -7.74 5.17 -27.30
N LYS A 205 -8.42 4.30 -28.05
CA LYS A 205 -7.82 3.06 -28.58
C LYS A 205 -6.67 3.34 -29.54
N ALA A 206 -6.83 4.30 -30.43
CA ALA A 206 -5.80 4.68 -31.39
C ALA A 206 -4.62 5.38 -30.71
N LEU A 207 -4.90 6.32 -29.80
CA LEU A 207 -3.85 6.98 -29.01
C LEU A 207 -3.04 5.98 -28.18
N MET A 208 -3.69 5.05 -27.49
CA MET A 208 -2.99 4.04 -26.67
C MET A 208 -2.13 3.10 -27.52
N ALA A 209 -2.53 2.82 -28.77
CA ALA A 209 -1.72 2.07 -29.72
C ALA A 209 -0.45 2.85 -30.12
N ASP A 210 -0.58 4.15 -30.41
CA ASP A 210 0.56 5.01 -30.74
C ASP A 210 1.47 5.23 -29.51
N LEU A 211 0.91 5.43 -28.32
CA LEU A 211 1.71 5.52 -27.08
C LEU A 211 2.48 4.22 -26.79
N LYS A 212 1.91 3.07 -27.16
CA LYS A 212 2.58 1.77 -27.00
C LYS A 212 3.87 1.69 -27.82
N THR A 213 3.93 2.28 -29.01
CA THR A 213 5.16 2.27 -29.84
C THR A 213 6.31 3.01 -29.16
N ILE A 214 6.03 3.98 -28.29
CA ILE A 214 7.05 4.72 -27.53
C ILE A 214 7.64 3.83 -26.45
N TYR A 215 6.81 3.34 -25.52
CA TYR A 215 7.35 2.63 -24.35
C TYR A 215 7.73 1.17 -24.63
N ALA A 216 7.30 0.60 -25.76
CA ALA A 216 7.70 -0.73 -26.21
C ALA A 216 8.85 -0.70 -27.25
N ALA A 217 9.44 0.48 -27.51
CA ALA A 217 10.54 0.63 -28.43
C ALA A 217 11.78 -0.19 -28.00
N VAL A 218 12.58 -0.57 -28.98
CA VAL A 218 13.79 -1.38 -28.75
C VAL A 218 14.85 -0.59 -28.00
N ASP A 219 14.96 0.70 -28.27
CA ASP A 219 15.88 1.64 -27.65
C ASP A 219 15.28 3.05 -27.54
N GLU A 220 16.02 3.96 -26.94
CA GLU A 220 15.59 5.32 -26.69
C GLU A 220 15.43 6.13 -28.00
N ALA A 221 16.30 5.89 -29.00
CA ALA A 221 16.20 6.59 -30.30
C ALA A 221 14.89 6.26 -31.01
N ALA A 222 14.56 4.97 -31.14
CA ALA A 222 13.31 4.52 -31.71
C ALA A 222 12.07 5.02 -30.91
N ALA A 223 12.20 5.18 -29.59
CA ALA A 223 11.14 5.73 -28.76
C ALA A 223 10.92 7.23 -29.04
N LEU A 224 11.98 8.01 -29.26
CA LEU A 224 11.90 9.43 -29.63
C LEU A 224 11.27 9.60 -31.01
N ASP A 225 11.65 8.79 -32.00
CA ASP A 225 11.05 8.80 -33.35
C ASP A 225 9.53 8.49 -33.26
N ALA A 226 9.14 7.54 -32.42
CA ALA A 226 7.73 7.23 -32.17
C ALA A 226 6.99 8.39 -31.48
N LEU A 227 7.66 9.11 -30.57
CA LEU A 227 7.10 10.30 -29.91
C LEU A 227 6.93 11.47 -30.90
N ASP A 228 7.83 11.64 -31.86
CA ASP A 228 7.69 12.61 -32.93
C ASP A 228 6.49 12.29 -33.83
N SER A 229 6.36 11.04 -34.27
CA SER A 229 5.21 10.56 -35.04
C SER A 229 3.88 10.75 -34.29
N LEU A 230 3.87 10.48 -32.96
CA LEU A 230 2.71 10.74 -32.10
C LEU A 230 2.38 12.24 -32.07
N SER A 231 3.39 13.09 -31.96
CA SER A 231 3.23 14.55 -31.95
C SER A 231 2.60 15.03 -33.26
N GLU A 232 3.10 14.60 -34.41
CA GLU A 232 2.56 14.99 -35.71
C GLU A 232 1.08 14.59 -35.87
N ARG A 233 0.72 13.40 -35.43
CA ARG A 233 -0.64 12.87 -35.55
C ARG A 233 -1.64 13.55 -34.62
N TRP A 234 -1.24 13.85 -33.37
CA TRP A 234 -2.16 14.23 -32.30
C TRP A 234 -2.06 15.68 -31.85
N CYS A 235 -1.01 16.44 -32.19
CA CYS A 235 -0.76 17.79 -31.68
C CYS A 235 -1.93 18.76 -31.93
N LYS A 236 -2.59 18.68 -33.09
CA LYS A 236 -3.74 19.55 -33.41
C LYS A 236 -4.95 19.29 -32.49
N LYS A 237 -5.17 18.03 -32.13
CA LYS A 237 -6.37 17.62 -31.38
C LYS A 237 -6.11 17.55 -29.85
N TYR A 238 -4.93 17.09 -29.47
CA TYR A 238 -4.52 16.91 -28.10
C TYR A 238 -3.10 17.49 -27.86
N PRO A 239 -2.97 18.82 -27.88
CA PRO A 239 -1.66 19.50 -27.94
C PRO A 239 -0.79 19.30 -26.68
N LYS A 240 -1.34 18.82 -25.59
CA LYS A 240 -0.61 18.63 -24.30
C LYS A 240 0.06 17.27 -24.15
N ILE A 241 -0.27 16.27 -24.98
CA ILE A 241 0.20 14.89 -24.77
C ILE A 241 1.70 14.78 -25.06
N ALA A 242 2.13 15.08 -26.28
CA ALA A 242 3.55 14.97 -26.66
C ALA A 242 4.47 15.90 -25.83
N PRO A 243 4.12 17.18 -25.57
CA PRO A 243 4.91 18.02 -24.65
C PRO A 243 5.07 17.42 -23.25
N SER A 244 4.01 16.85 -22.68
CA SER A 244 4.08 16.20 -21.34
C SER A 244 5.06 15.03 -21.33
N TRP A 245 5.15 14.22 -22.40
CA TRP A 245 6.12 13.15 -22.51
C TRP A 245 7.56 13.69 -22.64
N ARG A 246 7.76 14.75 -23.45
CA ARG A 246 9.08 15.38 -23.63
C ARG A 246 9.59 16.03 -22.34
N GLU A 247 8.72 16.74 -21.64
CA GLU A 247 9.04 17.42 -20.36
C GLU A 247 9.51 16.43 -19.29
N ASN A 248 8.91 15.24 -19.27
CA ASN A 248 9.24 14.19 -18.30
C ASN A 248 10.22 13.14 -18.85
N TRP A 249 10.75 13.32 -20.07
CA TRP A 249 11.48 12.30 -20.81
C TRP A 249 12.69 11.75 -20.05
N SER A 250 13.47 12.60 -19.39
CA SER A 250 14.66 12.21 -18.67
C SER A 250 14.40 11.11 -17.63
N ASN A 251 13.24 11.20 -16.93
CA ASN A 251 12.85 10.22 -15.91
C ASN A 251 11.94 9.13 -16.46
N LEU A 252 11.31 9.33 -17.63
CA LEU A 252 10.52 8.30 -18.30
C LEU A 252 11.41 7.32 -19.07
N SER A 253 12.53 7.78 -19.63
CA SER A 253 13.42 6.99 -20.50
C SER A 253 14.50 6.21 -19.73
N THR A 254 14.61 6.39 -18.42
CA THR A 254 15.66 5.76 -17.59
C THR A 254 15.76 4.24 -17.82
N TYR A 255 14.64 3.53 -17.99
CA TYR A 255 14.62 2.10 -18.19
C TYR A 255 15.34 1.64 -19.48
N PHE A 256 15.48 2.49 -20.50
CA PHE A 256 16.21 2.14 -21.72
C PHE A 256 17.70 1.87 -21.50
N LYS A 257 18.29 2.36 -20.42
CA LYS A 257 19.68 2.11 -20.02
C LYS A 257 19.94 0.66 -19.60
N TYR A 258 18.86 -0.10 -19.30
CA TYR A 258 18.94 -1.42 -18.68
C TYR A 258 18.57 -2.56 -19.63
N PRO A 259 19.02 -3.80 -19.37
CA PRO A 259 18.58 -5.00 -20.09
C PRO A 259 17.08 -5.22 -20.01
N GLN A 260 16.50 -5.95 -20.97
CA GLN A 260 15.06 -6.09 -21.11
C GLN A 260 14.38 -6.70 -19.88
N GLU A 261 15.05 -7.57 -19.15
CA GLU A 261 14.56 -8.19 -17.91
C GLU A 261 14.35 -7.13 -16.82
N VAL A 262 15.31 -6.23 -16.65
CA VAL A 262 15.23 -5.11 -15.70
C VAL A 262 14.22 -4.09 -16.16
N ARG A 263 14.17 -3.76 -17.48
CA ARG A 263 13.16 -2.84 -18.03
C ARG A 263 11.75 -3.25 -17.64
N ARG A 264 11.39 -4.55 -17.80
CA ARG A 264 10.06 -5.07 -17.45
C ARG A 264 9.72 -4.91 -15.98
N LEU A 265 10.72 -4.90 -15.11
CA LEU A 265 10.53 -4.71 -13.68
C LEU A 265 10.25 -3.24 -13.34
N ILE A 266 10.99 -2.29 -13.94
CA ILE A 266 11.03 -0.91 -13.49
C ILE A 266 10.12 0.06 -14.26
N TYR A 267 9.80 -0.19 -15.54
CA TYR A 267 8.97 0.75 -16.32
C TYR A 267 7.48 0.72 -15.91
N THR A 268 7.07 -0.30 -15.14
CA THR A 268 5.74 -0.40 -14.56
C THR A 268 5.82 -0.52 -13.05
N THR A 269 4.82 0.03 -12.36
CA THR A 269 4.68 -0.13 -10.91
C THR A 269 3.89 -1.38 -10.53
N ASN A 270 3.91 -2.44 -11.36
CA ASN A 270 3.13 -3.66 -11.13
C ASN A 270 3.40 -4.29 -9.74
N ALA A 271 4.65 -4.18 -9.25
CA ALA A 271 5.02 -4.69 -7.93
C ALA A 271 4.22 -4.01 -6.81
N ILE A 272 4.15 -2.67 -6.82
CA ILE A 272 3.43 -1.90 -5.81
C ILE A 272 1.93 -1.85 -6.11
N GLU A 273 1.50 -1.83 -7.38
CA GLU A 273 0.08 -1.90 -7.73
C GLU A 273 -0.57 -3.22 -7.30
N GLY A 274 0.15 -4.35 -7.41
CA GLY A 274 -0.29 -5.65 -6.90
C GLY A 274 -0.50 -5.63 -5.39
N PHE A 275 0.44 -5.07 -4.66
CA PHE A 275 0.36 -4.89 -3.22
C PHE A 275 -0.80 -3.93 -2.83
N ASN A 276 -0.90 -2.79 -3.46
CA ASN A 276 -2.01 -1.85 -3.25
C ASN A 276 -3.38 -2.48 -3.50
N ARG A 277 -3.48 -3.39 -4.49
CA ARG A 277 -4.72 -4.15 -4.76
C ARG A 277 -5.06 -5.10 -3.62
N GLN A 278 -4.07 -5.77 -3.03
CA GLN A 278 -4.28 -6.64 -1.86
C GLN A 278 -4.76 -5.82 -0.66
N LEU A 279 -4.12 -4.69 -0.36
CA LEU A 279 -4.55 -3.79 0.70
C LEU A 279 -6.00 -3.30 0.47
N ARG A 280 -6.32 -2.85 -0.75
CA ARG A 280 -7.68 -2.40 -1.09
C ARG A 280 -8.72 -3.52 -0.98
N LYS A 281 -8.38 -4.76 -1.29
CA LYS A 281 -9.29 -5.91 -1.14
C LYS A 281 -9.73 -6.07 0.31
N VAL A 282 -8.79 -5.97 1.25
CA VAL A 282 -9.05 -6.10 2.69
C VAL A 282 -9.77 -4.89 3.25
N THR A 283 -9.40 -3.68 2.79
CA THR A 283 -9.97 -2.43 3.31
C THR A 283 -11.30 -2.05 2.66
N LYS A 284 -11.74 -2.77 1.60
CA LYS A 284 -12.95 -2.43 0.83
C LYS A 284 -14.24 -2.39 1.68
N ALA A 285 -14.33 -3.22 2.70
CA ALA A 285 -15.48 -3.26 3.60
C ALA A 285 -15.55 -2.03 4.55
N LYS A 286 -14.44 -1.29 4.70
CA LYS A 286 -14.34 -0.12 5.58
C LYS A 286 -14.25 1.16 4.75
N SER A 287 -15.36 1.85 4.64
CA SER A 287 -15.41 3.14 3.93
C SER A 287 -14.67 4.26 4.66
N VAL A 288 -14.63 4.21 6.00
CA VAL A 288 -13.98 5.20 6.88
C VAL A 288 -13.31 4.49 8.04
N PHE A 289 -12.07 4.86 8.34
CA PHE A 289 -11.36 4.40 9.52
C PHE A 289 -11.56 5.35 10.70
N PRO A 290 -11.74 4.84 11.94
CA PRO A 290 -11.93 5.70 13.12
C PRO A 290 -10.72 6.59 13.42
N THR A 291 -9.50 6.07 13.22
CA THR A 291 -8.23 6.77 13.53
C THR A 291 -7.13 6.31 12.56
N ASP A 292 -6.03 7.06 12.50
CA ASP A 292 -4.81 6.68 11.76
C ASP A 292 -4.23 5.36 12.27
N ASP A 293 -4.23 5.14 13.60
CA ASP A 293 -3.78 3.90 14.21
C ASP A 293 -4.64 2.70 13.78
N SER A 294 -5.98 2.87 13.65
CA SER A 294 -6.84 1.79 13.17
C SER A 294 -6.62 1.46 11.69
N LEU A 295 -6.27 2.47 10.88
CA LEU A 295 -5.84 2.27 9.50
C LEU A 295 -4.49 1.53 9.45
N LEU A 296 -3.48 2.00 10.19
CA LEU A 296 -2.14 1.39 10.22
C LEU A 296 -2.19 -0.08 10.67
N LYS A 297 -2.92 -0.39 11.74
CA LYS A 297 -3.14 -1.76 12.24
C LYS A 297 -3.73 -2.69 11.18
N MET A 298 -4.75 -2.22 10.45
CA MET A 298 -5.38 -2.98 9.38
C MET A 298 -4.42 -3.22 8.22
N LEU A 299 -3.69 -2.20 7.79
CA LEU A 299 -2.73 -2.31 6.70
C LEU A 299 -1.57 -3.23 7.05
N TYR A 300 -1.06 -3.14 8.30
CA TYR A 300 -0.01 -4.02 8.79
C TYR A 300 -0.45 -5.48 8.79
N LEU A 301 -1.62 -5.78 9.35
CA LEU A 301 -2.16 -7.14 9.37
C LEU A 301 -2.50 -7.69 7.98
N ALA A 302 -2.90 -6.83 7.04
CA ALA A 302 -3.17 -7.22 5.66
C ALA A 302 -1.89 -7.53 4.85
N MET A 303 -0.75 -7.02 5.31
CA MET A 303 0.56 -7.24 4.71
C MET A 303 1.18 -8.55 5.20
N MET A 304 1.04 -8.86 6.51
CA MET A 304 1.55 -10.08 7.15
C MET A 304 0.78 -11.33 6.71
#